data_e295e84dba2ff500038c7681b61dbaba
#
_entry.id   e295e84dba2ff500038c7681b61dbaba
#
_cell.length_a   1.000
_cell.length_b   1.000
_cell.length_c   1.000
_cell.angle_alpha   90.00
_cell.angle_beta   90.00
_cell.angle_gamma   90.00
#
_symmetry.space_group_name_H-M   'P 1'
#
loop_
_entity.id
_entity.type
_entity.pdbx_description
1 polymer ?
#
loop_
_entity_poly.entity_id
_entity_poly.type
_entity_poly.pdbx_seq_one_letter_code
_entity_poly.pdbx_strand_id
1 'polypeptide(L)'
;APEIDSQVKNTPRRPLTLSKLPSLKYVYTIGDKPVEGLQAFSALQIEPTEALKSQLEAVESNLSADDNINIQFTSGTTGNPKGATLTHRNILNNGLLVSQAMRFTHKDKLCIPVPLYHCFGMVLGNLVCLASGSCAVFPGESFDPETTLRTVEEEKCTGLHGVPTMFIAELE
;
A
#
# COMPACT_ATOMS: atom_id res chain seq x y z
N ALA A 1 15.80 16.41 -5.95
CA ALA A 1 17.07 16.38 -6.69
C ALA A 1 17.12 17.59 -7.62
N PRO A 2 18.26 18.32 -7.77
CA PRO A 2 18.32 19.59 -8.51
C PRO A 2 17.82 19.49 -9.96
N GLU A 3 18.03 18.35 -10.62
CA GLU A 3 17.58 18.14 -11.99
C GLU A 3 16.04 17.99 -12.08
N ILE A 4 15.43 17.36 -11.09
CA ILE A 4 13.97 17.29 -10.94
C ILE A 4 13.45 18.71 -10.70
N ASP A 5 14.01 19.43 -9.72
CA ASP A 5 13.54 20.74 -9.32
C ASP A 5 13.56 21.76 -10.47
N SER A 6 14.56 21.70 -11.34
CA SER A 6 14.67 22.61 -12.47
C SER A 6 13.65 22.38 -13.58
N GLN A 7 13.30 21.10 -13.85
CA GLN A 7 12.34 20.77 -14.89
C GLN A 7 10.89 20.92 -14.44
N VAL A 8 10.64 20.65 -13.17
CA VAL A 8 9.31 20.66 -12.60
C VAL A 8 8.77 22.07 -12.40
N LYS A 9 9.65 23.06 -12.14
CA LYS A 9 9.25 24.48 -12.05
C LYS A 9 8.61 25.04 -13.32
N ASN A 10 8.88 24.46 -14.48
CA ASN A 10 8.54 25.04 -15.76
C ASN A 10 7.46 24.33 -16.59
N THR A 11 6.97 23.12 -16.19
CA THR A 11 6.05 22.36 -17.05
C THR A 11 5.12 21.40 -16.32
N PRO A 12 3.95 21.84 -15.85
CA PRO A 12 3.09 21.05 -14.96
C PRO A 12 2.36 19.83 -15.57
N ARG A 13 2.61 19.41 -16.78
CA ARG A 13 1.94 18.23 -17.40
C ARG A 13 2.76 17.52 -18.48
N ARG A 14 4.06 17.78 -18.58
CA ARG A 14 4.91 17.07 -19.53
C ARG A 14 5.76 16.01 -18.82
N PRO A 15 6.04 14.87 -19.47
CA PRO A 15 6.98 13.89 -18.94
C PRO A 15 8.34 14.53 -18.68
N LEU A 16 8.93 14.21 -17.51
CA LEU A 16 10.29 14.61 -17.18
C LEU A 16 11.29 13.92 -18.12
N THR A 17 12.36 14.63 -18.46
CA THR A 17 13.50 14.07 -19.19
C THR A 17 14.74 14.21 -18.31
N LEU A 18 15.05 13.17 -17.56
CA LEU A 18 16.14 13.16 -16.60
C LEU A 18 17.31 12.32 -17.12
N SER A 19 18.52 12.88 -17.10
CA SER A 19 19.71 12.17 -17.61
C SER A 19 20.05 10.96 -16.73
N LYS A 20 19.93 11.10 -15.41
CA LYS A 20 20.25 10.05 -14.43
C LYS A 20 19.10 9.09 -14.16
N LEU A 21 17.88 9.46 -14.47
CA LEU A 21 16.67 8.69 -14.21
C LEU A 21 15.75 8.72 -15.45
N PRO A 22 16.18 8.19 -16.59
CA PRO A 22 15.46 8.35 -17.87
C PRO A 22 14.06 7.73 -17.89
N SER A 23 13.81 6.77 -17.01
CA SER A 23 12.49 6.12 -16.86
C SER A 23 11.52 6.87 -15.96
N LEU A 24 12.00 7.83 -15.12
CA LEU A 24 11.13 8.64 -14.27
C LEU A 24 10.47 9.75 -15.10
N LYS A 25 9.17 9.62 -15.33
CA LYS A 25 8.41 10.56 -16.18
C LYS A 25 7.56 11.54 -15.41
N TYR A 26 7.03 11.13 -14.26
CA TYR A 26 6.11 11.94 -13.46
C TYR A 26 6.43 11.81 -11.98
N VAL A 27 6.25 12.90 -11.24
CA VAL A 27 6.35 12.93 -9.78
C VAL A 27 5.10 13.63 -9.24
N TYR A 28 4.40 12.97 -8.35
CA TYR A 28 3.18 13.48 -7.72
C TYR A 28 3.39 13.67 -6.23
N THR A 29 2.69 14.65 -5.66
CA THR A 29 2.63 14.86 -4.21
C THR A 29 1.22 14.54 -3.70
N ILE A 30 1.14 13.84 -2.58
CA ILE A 30 -0.08 13.61 -1.83
C ILE A 30 -0.09 14.62 -0.68
N GLY A 31 -1.15 15.38 -0.55
CA GLY A 31 -1.31 16.40 0.50
C GLY A 31 -2.05 17.63 0.00
N ASP A 32 -2.51 18.43 0.94
CA ASP A 32 -3.34 19.62 0.68
C ASP A 32 -2.52 20.83 0.19
N LYS A 33 -1.21 20.81 0.40
CA LYS A 33 -0.34 21.90 -0.02
C LYS A 33 0.40 21.54 -1.31
N PRO A 34 0.26 22.36 -2.36
CA PRO A 34 1.02 22.15 -3.58
C PRO A 34 2.52 22.30 -3.26
N VAL A 35 3.31 21.34 -3.69
CA VAL A 35 4.76 21.45 -3.68
C VAL A 35 5.18 22.00 -5.02
N GLU A 36 5.89 23.14 -5.00
CA GLU A 36 6.36 23.78 -6.23
C GLU A 36 7.11 22.76 -7.07
N GLY A 37 6.62 22.59 -8.28
CA GLY A 37 7.24 21.75 -9.24
C GLY A 37 6.80 20.28 -9.23
N LEU A 38 5.96 19.82 -8.32
CA LEU A 38 5.34 18.50 -8.35
C LEU A 38 3.88 18.61 -8.81
N GLN A 39 3.37 17.54 -9.40
CA GLN A 39 1.96 17.46 -9.72
C GLN A 39 1.16 17.03 -8.50
N ALA A 40 -0.02 17.60 -8.30
CA ALA A 40 -0.92 17.12 -7.27
C ALA A 40 -1.45 15.72 -7.64
N PHE A 41 -1.57 14.83 -6.66
CA PHE A 41 -2.13 13.50 -6.87
C PHE A 41 -3.56 13.53 -7.44
N SER A 42 -4.33 14.56 -7.08
CA SER A 42 -5.68 14.79 -7.64
C SER A 42 -5.69 14.96 -9.16
N ALA A 43 -4.58 15.31 -9.79
CA ALA A 43 -4.47 15.38 -11.25
C ALA A 43 -4.58 13.99 -11.94
N LEU A 44 -4.45 12.90 -11.18
CA LEU A 44 -4.68 11.53 -11.65
C LEU A 44 -6.17 11.12 -11.59
N GLN A 45 -7.00 11.87 -10.86
CA GLN A 45 -8.43 11.64 -10.76
C GLN A 45 -9.13 12.25 -11.98
N ILE A 46 -9.16 11.48 -13.06
CA ILE A 46 -9.79 11.87 -14.33
C ILE A 46 -10.93 10.89 -14.65
N GLU A 47 -11.98 11.40 -15.29
CA GLU A 47 -12.98 10.53 -15.88
C GLU A 47 -12.36 9.77 -17.07
N PRO A 48 -12.39 8.43 -17.04
CA PRO A 48 -11.75 7.65 -18.09
C PRO A 48 -12.53 7.76 -19.40
N THR A 49 -11.83 8.08 -20.48
CA THR A 49 -12.38 7.99 -21.83
C THR A 49 -12.53 6.52 -22.26
N GLU A 50 -13.39 6.24 -23.25
CA GLU A 50 -13.52 4.88 -23.79
C GLU A 50 -12.19 4.33 -24.32
N ALA A 51 -11.35 5.18 -24.91
CA ALA A 51 -10.01 4.80 -25.34
C ALA A 51 -9.12 4.35 -24.17
N LEU A 52 -9.18 5.03 -23.03
CA LEU A 52 -8.43 4.63 -21.82
C LEU A 52 -8.96 3.32 -21.23
N LYS A 53 -10.29 3.13 -21.23
CA LYS A 53 -10.90 1.86 -20.77
C LYS A 53 -10.43 0.70 -21.62
N SER A 54 -10.49 0.85 -22.96
CA SER A 54 -10.02 -0.20 -23.89
C SER A 54 -8.52 -0.49 -23.73
N GLN A 55 -7.70 0.54 -23.46
CA GLN A 55 -6.28 0.33 -23.16
C GLN A 55 -6.07 -0.44 -21.85
N LEU A 56 -6.85 -0.14 -20.81
CA LEU A 56 -6.79 -0.86 -19.55
C LEU A 56 -7.16 -2.34 -19.75
N GLU A 57 -8.27 -2.63 -20.44
CA GLU A 57 -8.69 -3.99 -20.75
C GLU A 57 -7.61 -4.77 -21.52
N ALA A 58 -6.94 -4.11 -22.48
CA ALA A 58 -5.85 -4.71 -23.24
C ALA A 58 -4.63 -5.02 -22.34
N VAL A 59 -4.33 -4.19 -21.35
CA VAL A 59 -3.25 -4.45 -20.39
C VAL A 59 -3.67 -5.60 -19.45
N GLU A 60 -4.87 -5.55 -18.88
CA GLU A 60 -5.38 -6.57 -17.97
C GLU A 60 -5.39 -7.97 -18.60
N SER A 61 -5.76 -8.07 -19.87
CA SER A 61 -5.78 -9.36 -20.61
C SER A 61 -4.41 -10.01 -20.78
N ASN A 62 -3.33 -9.25 -20.61
CA ASN A 62 -1.95 -9.75 -20.70
C ASN A 62 -1.28 -10.01 -19.35
N LEU A 63 -1.98 -9.73 -18.23
CA LEU A 63 -1.44 -10.01 -16.91
C LEU A 63 -1.53 -11.48 -16.55
N SER A 64 -0.49 -11.99 -15.89
CA SER A 64 -0.44 -13.35 -15.36
C SER A 64 -0.34 -13.34 -13.83
N ALA A 65 -0.96 -14.33 -13.20
CA ALA A 65 -0.81 -14.52 -11.76
C ALA A 65 0.65 -14.78 -11.33
N ASP A 66 1.50 -15.15 -12.26
CA ASP A 66 2.92 -15.41 -12.04
C ASP A 66 3.82 -14.22 -12.39
N ASP A 67 3.23 -13.07 -12.78
CA ASP A 67 3.99 -11.84 -12.98
C ASP A 67 4.49 -11.29 -11.65
N ASN A 68 5.72 -10.75 -11.68
CA ASN A 68 6.33 -10.11 -10.53
C ASN A 68 5.69 -8.74 -10.27
N ILE A 69 5.13 -8.53 -9.08
CA ILE A 69 4.40 -7.30 -8.74
C ILE A 69 4.93 -6.57 -7.52
N ASN A 70 5.79 -7.21 -6.74
CA ASN A 70 6.25 -6.62 -5.49
C ASN A 70 7.70 -7.03 -5.20
N ILE A 71 8.48 -6.11 -4.66
CA ILE A 71 9.82 -6.37 -4.13
C ILE A 71 9.81 -5.94 -2.66
N GLN A 72 9.86 -6.90 -1.74
CA GLN A 72 9.95 -6.66 -0.31
C GLN A 72 11.41 -6.79 0.15
N PHE A 73 11.92 -5.71 0.72
CA PHE A 73 13.25 -5.73 1.32
C PHE A 73 13.19 -6.30 2.73
N THR A 74 14.05 -7.30 2.98
CA THR A 74 14.26 -7.84 4.33
C THR A 74 15.53 -7.27 4.92
N SER A 75 15.57 -7.10 6.24
CA SER A 75 16.75 -6.58 6.97
C SER A 75 18.00 -7.45 6.85
N GLY A 76 17.89 -8.68 6.35
CA GLY A 76 18.98 -9.62 6.14
C GLY A 76 19.86 -9.85 7.39
N THR A 77 20.06 -11.09 7.77
CA THR A 77 20.96 -11.44 8.89
C THR A 77 22.45 -11.21 8.57
N THR A 78 22.79 -10.92 7.32
CA THR A 78 24.17 -10.84 6.79
C THR A 78 24.58 -9.43 6.34
N GLY A 79 23.88 -8.37 6.77
CA GLY A 79 24.27 -6.97 6.61
C GLY A 79 23.57 -6.22 5.47
N ASN A 80 23.47 -6.74 4.26
CA ASN A 80 22.76 -6.06 3.17
C ASN A 80 21.30 -6.50 3.05
N PRO A 81 20.36 -5.55 2.88
CA PRO A 81 18.96 -5.89 2.63
C PRO A 81 18.80 -6.76 1.37
N LYS A 82 17.94 -7.77 1.44
CA LYS A 82 17.62 -8.63 0.32
C LYS A 82 16.23 -8.26 -0.23
N GLY A 83 16.15 -8.01 -1.53
CA GLY A 83 14.88 -7.76 -2.22
C GLY A 83 14.22 -9.08 -2.61
N ALA A 84 13.23 -9.52 -1.85
CA ALA A 84 12.41 -10.68 -2.21
C ALA A 84 11.39 -10.26 -3.27
N THR A 85 11.49 -10.80 -4.47
CA THR A 85 10.56 -10.55 -5.57
C THR A 85 9.38 -11.50 -5.47
N LEU A 86 8.17 -10.95 -5.46
CA LEU A 86 6.93 -11.67 -5.23
C LEU A 86 5.99 -11.50 -6.42
N THR A 87 5.29 -12.58 -6.76
CA THR A 87 4.23 -12.59 -7.79
C THR A 87 2.86 -12.29 -7.18
N HIS A 88 1.86 -12.02 -8.02
CA HIS A 88 0.45 -11.97 -7.58
C HIS A 88 0.07 -13.22 -6.79
N ARG A 89 0.43 -14.39 -7.32
CA ARG A 89 0.13 -15.69 -6.70
C ARG A 89 0.74 -15.81 -5.30
N ASN A 90 1.97 -15.36 -5.10
CA ASN A 90 2.63 -15.44 -3.79
C ASN A 90 1.86 -14.64 -2.74
N ILE A 91 1.61 -13.36 -2.99
CA ILE A 91 1.03 -12.48 -1.98
C ILE A 91 -0.46 -12.76 -1.76
N LEU A 92 -1.22 -13.03 -2.83
CA LEU A 92 -2.65 -13.30 -2.71
C LEU A 92 -2.91 -14.63 -2.00
N ASN A 93 -2.19 -15.70 -2.36
CA ASN A 93 -2.32 -16.99 -1.68
C ASN A 93 -1.93 -16.89 -0.20
N ASN A 94 -0.92 -16.10 0.14
CA ASN A 94 -0.57 -15.88 1.54
C ASN A 94 -1.72 -15.21 2.30
N GLY A 95 -2.29 -14.14 1.75
CA GLY A 95 -3.47 -13.49 2.34
C GLY A 95 -4.66 -14.45 2.50
N LEU A 96 -4.95 -15.28 1.48
CA LEU A 96 -6.02 -16.27 1.52
C LEU A 96 -5.79 -17.33 2.61
N LEU A 97 -4.61 -17.94 2.64
CA LEU A 97 -4.28 -18.98 3.61
C LEU A 97 -4.34 -18.47 5.05
N VAL A 98 -3.85 -17.23 5.28
CA VAL A 98 -3.93 -16.60 6.60
C VAL A 98 -5.38 -16.29 6.98
N SER A 99 -6.20 -15.77 6.05
CA SER A 99 -7.63 -15.52 6.32
C SER A 99 -8.37 -16.80 6.73
N GLN A 100 -8.06 -17.93 6.08
CA GLN A 100 -8.60 -19.25 6.43
C GLN A 100 -8.11 -19.71 7.82
N ALA A 101 -6.83 -19.55 8.12
CA ALA A 101 -6.26 -19.93 9.41
C ALA A 101 -6.86 -19.09 10.56
N MET A 102 -7.10 -17.80 10.32
CA MET A 102 -7.80 -16.91 11.25
C MET A 102 -9.31 -17.15 11.30
N ARG A 103 -9.85 -17.92 10.37
CA ARG A 103 -11.30 -18.18 10.21
C ARG A 103 -12.10 -16.90 9.99
N PHE A 104 -11.51 -15.92 9.33
CA PHE A 104 -12.17 -14.66 9.03
C PHE A 104 -13.25 -14.83 7.97
N THR A 105 -14.32 -14.06 8.15
CA THR A 105 -15.50 -14.01 7.27
C THR A 105 -15.86 -12.55 6.97
N HIS A 106 -16.81 -12.34 6.08
CA HIS A 106 -17.35 -11.00 5.77
C HIS A 106 -18.01 -10.28 6.96
N LYS A 107 -18.17 -10.96 8.11
CA LYS A 107 -18.73 -10.36 9.34
C LYS A 107 -17.65 -9.79 10.25
N ASP A 108 -16.40 -10.12 9.97
CA ASP A 108 -15.27 -9.72 10.81
C ASP A 108 -14.75 -8.33 10.46
N LYS A 109 -14.18 -7.67 11.43
CA LYS A 109 -13.48 -6.40 11.30
C LYS A 109 -12.09 -6.52 11.90
N LEU A 110 -11.07 -6.25 11.10
CA LEU A 110 -9.67 -6.33 11.53
C LEU A 110 -9.10 -4.92 11.73
N CYS A 111 -8.69 -4.61 12.96
CA CYS A 111 -7.93 -3.40 13.25
C CYS A 111 -6.46 -3.61 12.87
N ILE A 112 -5.93 -2.70 12.04
CA ILE A 112 -4.59 -2.80 11.43
C ILE A 112 -3.77 -1.55 11.80
N PRO A 113 -3.17 -1.49 13.00
CA PRO A 113 -2.30 -0.38 13.40
C PRO A 113 -0.87 -0.51 12.89
N VAL A 114 -0.57 -1.57 12.14
CA VAL A 114 0.76 -1.86 11.60
C VAL A 114 0.94 -1.20 10.22
N PRO A 115 2.19 -0.83 9.84
CA PRO A 115 2.45 -0.11 8.60
C PRO A 115 2.07 -0.90 7.35
N LEU A 116 1.36 -0.24 6.42
CA LEU A 116 0.91 -0.85 5.16
C LEU A 116 2.03 -1.03 4.13
N TYR A 117 3.15 -0.33 4.28
CA TYR A 117 4.34 -0.53 3.43
C TYR A 117 5.14 -1.79 3.83
N HIS A 118 4.81 -2.42 4.94
CA HIS A 118 5.37 -3.70 5.37
C HIS A 118 4.40 -4.85 5.04
N CYS A 119 4.95 -6.04 4.74
CA CYS A 119 4.13 -7.21 4.41
C CYS A 119 3.11 -7.58 5.50
N PHE A 120 3.36 -7.24 6.76
CA PHE A 120 2.41 -7.45 7.84
C PHE A 120 1.11 -6.66 7.59
N GLY A 121 1.19 -5.35 7.39
CA GLY A 121 -0.01 -4.56 7.10
C GLY A 121 -0.60 -4.83 5.71
N MET A 122 0.26 -4.94 4.68
CA MET A 122 -0.20 -5.14 3.31
C MET A 122 -0.81 -6.53 3.08
N VAL A 123 -0.10 -7.59 3.43
CA VAL A 123 -0.54 -8.97 3.12
C VAL A 123 -1.42 -9.51 4.24
N LEU A 124 -0.92 -9.51 5.49
CA LEU A 124 -1.65 -10.08 6.63
C LEU A 124 -2.80 -9.18 7.11
N GLY A 125 -2.76 -7.89 6.78
CA GLY A 125 -3.87 -6.96 6.98
C GLY A 125 -4.79 -6.88 5.78
N ASN A 126 -4.42 -6.07 4.78
CA ASN A 126 -5.29 -5.75 3.64
C ASN A 126 -5.71 -6.95 2.81
N LEU A 127 -4.76 -7.83 2.41
CA LEU A 127 -5.11 -8.96 1.55
C LEU A 127 -5.89 -10.04 2.31
N VAL A 128 -5.70 -10.18 3.62
CA VAL A 128 -6.55 -11.05 4.46
C VAL A 128 -7.99 -10.54 4.44
N CYS A 129 -8.19 -9.24 4.66
CA CYS A 129 -9.53 -8.64 4.63
C CYS A 129 -10.17 -8.78 3.24
N LEU A 130 -9.42 -8.52 2.17
CA LEU A 130 -9.89 -8.68 0.80
C LEU A 130 -10.30 -10.14 0.51
N ALA A 131 -9.48 -11.10 0.91
CA ALA A 131 -9.71 -12.53 0.66
C ALA A 131 -10.91 -13.10 1.44
N SER A 132 -11.17 -12.57 2.64
CA SER A 132 -12.31 -12.99 3.49
C SER A 132 -13.57 -12.18 3.27
N GLY A 133 -13.48 -11.02 2.59
CA GLY A 133 -14.56 -10.04 2.51
C GLY A 133 -14.78 -9.29 3.83
N SER A 134 -13.84 -9.38 4.79
CA SER A 134 -13.92 -8.68 6.07
C SER A 134 -13.56 -7.19 5.93
N CYS A 135 -13.92 -6.41 6.94
CA CYS A 135 -13.62 -4.99 6.98
C CYS A 135 -12.20 -4.74 7.52
N ALA A 136 -11.41 -3.95 6.80
CA ALA A 136 -10.14 -3.41 7.29
C ALA A 136 -10.41 -2.08 8.00
N VAL A 137 -9.92 -1.94 9.23
CA VAL A 137 -10.06 -0.73 10.06
C VAL A 137 -8.66 -0.20 10.38
N PHE A 138 -8.42 1.08 10.04
CA PHE A 138 -7.14 1.74 10.27
C PHE A 138 -7.31 2.79 11.37
N PRO A 139 -6.68 2.61 12.55
CA PRO A 139 -6.87 3.51 13.69
C PRO A 139 -6.23 4.90 13.49
N GLY A 140 -5.19 5.00 12.67
CA GLY A 140 -4.48 6.25 12.40
C GLY A 140 -3.33 6.09 11.42
N GLU A 141 -2.59 7.16 11.18
CA GLU A 141 -1.41 7.16 10.29
C GLU A 141 -0.22 6.42 10.89
N SER A 142 -0.16 6.36 12.23
CA SER A 142 0.86 5.66 12.98
C SER A 142 0.22 4.98 14.20
N PHE A 143 0.92 3.98 14.77
CA PHE A 143 0.46 3.32 15.97
C PHE A 143 0.44 4.29 17.15
N ASP A 144 -0.70 4.34 17.81
CA ASP A 144 -0.92 4.95 19.12
C ASP A 144 -1.83 4.00 19.92
N PRO A 145 -1.42 3.57 21.13
CA PRO A 145 -2.11 2.52 21.87
C PRO A 145 -3.54 2.92 22.27
N GLU A 146 -3.74 4.15 22.77
CA GLU A 146 -5.05 4.64 23.18
C GLU A 146 -6.01 4.73 21.99
N THR A 147 -5.55 5.32 20.89
CA THR A 147 -6.34 5.44 19.66
C THR A 147 -6.68 4.07 19.08
N THR A 148 -5.74 3.11 19.14
CA THR A 148 -5.96 1.74 18.66
C THR A 148 -7.06 1.05 19.46
N LEU A 149 -6.96 1.07 20.81
CA LEU A 149 -7.98 0.44 21.67
C LEU A 149 -9.34 1.11 21.54
N ARG A 150 -9.38 2.44 21.47
CA ARG A 150 -10.62 3.19 21.22
C ARG A 150 -11.26 2.79 19.88
N THR A 151 -10.47 2.69 18.83
CA THR A 151 -10.96 2.25 17.52
C THR A 151 -11.49 0.83 17.54
N VAL A 152 -10.82 -0.09 18.27
CA VAL A 152 -11.31 -1.47 18.45
C VAL A 152 -12.68 -1.48 19.10
N GLU A 153 -12.88 -0.66 20.13
CA GLU A 153 -14.16 -0.56 20.86
C GLU A 153 -15.26 0.08 19.99
N GLU A 154 -15.00 1.26 19.43
CA GLU A 154 -15.96 2.04 18.65
C GLU A 154 -16.42 1.31 17.38
N GLU A 155 -15.47 0.75 16.64
CA GLU A 155 -15.73 0.02 15.40
C GLU A 155 -16.17 -1.43 15.65
N LYS A 156 -16.09 -1.91 16.89
CA LYS A 156 -16.38 -3.30 17.28
C LYS A 156 -15.53 -4.29 16.46
N CYS A 157 -14.23 -4.06 16.44
CA CYS A 157 -13.32 -4.94 15.74
C CYS A 157 -13.31 -6.33 16.39
N THR A 158 -13.28 -7.38 15.55
CA THR A 158 -13.24 -8.79 15.98
C THR A 158 -11.82 -9.35 15.96
N GLY A 159 -10.88 -8.61 15.36
CA GLY A 159 -9.46 -8.93 15.33
C GLY A 159 -8.61 -7.67 15.44
N LEU A 160 -7.43 -7.83 16.01
CA LEU A 160 -6.42 -6.78 16.14
C LEU A 160 -5.05 -7.35 15.74
N HIS A 161 -4.36 -6.66 14.84
CA HIS A 161 -2.96 -6.95 14.54
C HIS A 161 -2.04 -6.09 15.39
N GLY A 162 -0.91 -6.68 15.80
CA GLY A 162 0.13 -5.96 16.52
C GLY A 162 1.39 -6.80 16.64
N VAL A 163 2.52 -6.15 16.87
CA VAL A 163 3.75 -6.79 17.33
C VAL A 163 3.77 -6.81 18.85
N PRO A 164 4.55 -7.70 19.51
CA PRO A 164 4.51 -7.84 20.97
C PRO A 164 4.65 -6.52 21.74
N THR A 165 5.50 -5.61 21.27
CA THR A 165 5.70 -4.30 21.91
C THR A 165 4.48 -3.38 21.80
N MET A 166 3.64 -3.53 20.77
CA MET A 166 2.37 -2.79 20.68
C MET A 166 1.40 -3.26 21.74
N PHE A 167 1.23 -4.59 21.89
CA PHE A 167 0.35 -5.14 22.93
C PHE A 167 0.83 -4.79 24.35
N ILE A 168 2.14 -4.69 24.58
CA ILE A 168 2.66 -4.24 25.88
C ILE A 168 2.23 -2.78 26.12
N ALA A 169 2.39 -1.90 25.13
CA ALA A 169 2.00 -0.49 25.25
C ALA A 169 0.47 -0.29 25.41
N GLU A 170 -0.35 -1.21 24.90
CA GLU A 170 -1.81 -1.19 25.06
C GLU A 170 -2.26 -1.64 26.46
N LEU A 171 -1.38 -2.32 27.22
CA LEU A 171 -1.66 -2.80 28.57
C LEU A 171 -1.15 -1.86 29.68
N GLU A 172 -0.28 -0.91 29.36
CA GLU A 172 0.27 0.10 30.27
C GLU A 172 -0.63 1.34 30.32
#